data_8b4033c16703b89ea4654f60d6b8b89b
#
_entry.id   8b4033c16703b89ea4654f60d6b8b89b
#
_cell.length_a   1.000
_cell.length_b   1.000
_cell.length_c   1.000
_cell.angle_alpha   90.00
_cell.angle_beta   90.00
_cell.angle_gamma   90.00
#
_symmetry.space_group_name_H-M   'P 1'
#
loop_
_entity.id
_entity.type
_entity.pdbx_description
1 polymer ?
#
loop_
_entity_poly.entity_id
_entity_poly.type
_entity_poly.pdbx_seq_one_letter_code
_entity_poly.pdbx_strand_id
1 'polypeptide(L)'
;FFSIRDRLSASHLKQPESPSSLMLSLVREKKGELVVDLKKRKIVWKGKELDMMPARMAIYAMFAFHKKGSDCDRHNCSGCEACNLPMTEILDKNSNIAEIYQKHLAPYRDHDGMSNSGIQALTAENFNSYRNKLNREIENTFGPAAAKLIAVSSSGRRPVKYGIKLNRNRISIII
;
A
#
# COMPACT_ATOMS: atom_id res chain seq x y z
N PHE A 1 -32.78 -7.09 -48.47
CA PHE A 1 -31.41 -7.59 -48.38
C PHE A 1 -30.49 -6.47 -47.84
N PHE A 2 -30.41 -6.30 -46.57
CA PHE A 2 -29.42 -5.39 -45.96
C PHE A 2 -28.10 -6.13 -45.80
N SER A 3 -27.07 -5.60 -46.45
CA SER A 3 -25.74 -6.17 -46.55
C SER A 3 -25.06 -6.22 -45.18
N ILE A 4 -24.53 -7.40 -44.84
CA ILE A 4 -23.71 -7.68 -43.66
C ILE A 4 -22.40 -6.84 -43.64
N ARG A 5 -22.10 -6.09 -44.69
CA ARG A 5 -20.88 -5.28 -44.81
C ARG A 5 -20.86 -4.04 -43.90
N ASP A 6 -22.02 -3.48 -43.51
CA ASP A 6 -22.04 -2.22 -42.77
C ASP A 6 -21.89 -2.38 -41.26
N ARG A 7 -21.78 -3.61 -40.72
CA ARG A 7 -21.54 -3.88 -39.32
C ARG A 7 -20.08 -4.10 -38.91
N LEU A 8 -19.16 -4.14 -39.88
CA LEU A 8 -17.73 -4.38 -39.64
C LEU A 8 -16.87 -3.10 -39.63
N SER A 9 -17.45 -1.92 -39.86
CA SER A 9 -16.69 -0.66 -39.90
C SER A 9 -16.69 0.14 -38.61
N ALA A 10 -17.23 -0.40 -37.52
CA ALA A 10 -17.23 0.26 -36.19
C ALA A 10 -16.47 -0.54 -35.11
N SER A 11 -15.72 -1.58 -35.47
CA SER A 11 -14.81 -2.20 -34.53
C SER A 11 -13.48 -1.44 -34.59
N HIS A 12 -13.30 -0.56 -33.62
CA HIS A 12 -12.06 -0.01 -33.10
C HIS A 12 -10.77 -0.63 -33.70
N LEU A 13 -10.32 -0.06 -34.81
CA LEU A 13 -8.91 -0.11 -35.19
C LEU A 13 -8.16 0.67 -34.10
N LYS A 14 -7.75 -0.03 -33.01
CA LYS A 14 -6.72 0.48 -32.13
C LYS A 14 -5.55 0.85 -33.01
N GLN A 15 -5.21 2.13 -33.05
CA GLN A 15 -3.98 2.60 -33.67
C GLN A 15 -2.85 1.72 -33.15
N PRO A 16 -1.91 1.28 -33.99
CA PRO A 16 -0.76 0.51 -33.56
C PRO A 16 -0.03 1.34 -32.48
N GLU A 17 -0.05 0.83 -31.25
CA GLU A 17 0.65 1.47 -30.15
C GLU A 17 2.14 1.56 -30.53
N SER A 18 2.72 2.74 -30.37
CA SER A 18 4.15 2.92 -30.64
C SER A 18 4.97 1.96 -29.77
N PRO A 19 6.14 1.47 -30.23
CA PRO A 19 7.01 0.62 -29.41
C PRO A 19 7.29 1.20 -28.02
N SER A 20 7.31 2.53 -27.92
CA SER A 20 7.47 3.25 -26.64
C SER A 20 6.24 3.13 -25.75
N SER A 21 5.02 3.15 -26.30
CA SER A 21 3.80 2.98 -25.52
C SER A 21 3.62 1.55 -25.03
N LEU A 22 4.01 0.57 -25.84
CA LEU A 22 4.07 -0.84 -25.44
C LEU A 22 5.11 -1.08 -24.35
N MET A 23 6.30 -0.49 -24.46
CA MET A 23 7.30 -0.55 -23.40
C MET A 23 6.81 0.11 -22.10
N LEU A 24 6.13 1.25 -22.19
CA LEU A 24 5.53 1.92 -21.04
C LEU A 24 4.40 1.10 -20.43
N SER A 25 3.58 0.41 -21.23
CA SER A 25 2.54 -0.48 -20.72
C SER A 25 3.14 -1.70 -20.01
N LEU A 26 4.17 -2.33 -20.58
CA LEU A 26 4.89 -3.45 -19.98
C LEU A 26 5.62 -3.05 -18.67
N VAL A 27 6.14 -1.83 -18.60
CA VAL A 27 6.73 -1.29 -17.35
C VAL A 27 5.64 -0.98 -16.32
N ARG A 28 4.45 -0.54 -16.76
CA ARG A 28 3.30 -0.33 -15.86
C ARG A 28 2.71 -1.63 -15.37
N GLU A 29 2.67 -2.68 -16.19
CA GLU A 29 2.20 -4.01 -15.76
C GLU A 29 3.12 -4.66 -14.71
N LYS A 30 4.43 -4.34 -14.73
CA LYS A 30 5.39 -4.75 -13.70
C LYS A 30 5.27 -3.96 -12.39
N LYS A 31 4.66 -2.77 -12.40
CA LYS A 31 4.36 -2.03 -11.18
C LYS A 31 3.03 -2.53 -10.62
N GLY A 32 3.05 -3.05 -9.40
CA GLY A 32 1.83 -3.43 -8.70
C GLY A 32 0.81 -2.29 -8.69
N GLU A 33 -0.46 -2.61 -8.52
CA GLU A 33 -1.52 -1.59 -8.43
C GLU A 33 -1.33 -0.62 -7.26
N LEU A 34 -0.75 -1.13 -6.17
CA LEU A 34 -0.35 -0.35 -5.01
C LEU A 34 1.16 -0.15 -5.05
N VAL A 35 1.60 1.09 -5.12
CA VAL A 35 3.02 1.46 -5.01
C VAL A 35 3.23 2.24 -3.73
N VAL A 36 4.15 1.76 -2.91
CA VAL A 36 4.63 2.43 -1.70
C VAL A 36 5.99 3.03 -2.01
N ASP A 37 6.03 4.32 -2.32
CA ASP A 37 7.24 5.04 -2.71
C ASP A 37 7.81 5.78 -1.49
N LEU A 38 8.85 5.21 -0.88
CA LEU A 38 9.50 5.79 0.29
C LEU A 38 10.34 7.01 -0.06
N LYS A 39 10.95 7.05 -1.25
CA LYS A 39 11.72 8.23 -1.71
C LYS A 39 10.86 9.47 -1.82
N LYS A 40 9.68 9.31 -2.40
CA LYS A 40 8.73 10.41 -2.61
C LYS A 40 7.76 10.60 -1.45
N ARG A 41 7.74 9.69 -0.49
CA ARG A 41 6.77 9.63 0.63
C ARG A 41 5.33 9.56 0.15
N LYS A 42 5.08 8.77 -0.91
CA LYS A 42 3.78 8.67 -1.56
C LYS A 42 3.25 7.25 -1.57
N ILE A 43 1.96 7.14 -1.40
CA ILE A 43 1.21 5.94 -1.74
C ILE A 43 0.53 6.21 -3.09
N VAL A 44 0.73 5.31 -4.04
CA VAL A 44 0.08 5.40 -5.35
C VAL A 44 -0.84 4.21 -5.52
N TRP A 45 -2.09 4.48 -5.83
CA TRP A 45 -3.11 3.48 -6.13
C TRP A 45 -3.73 3.77 -7.49
N LYS A 46 -3.51 2.85 -8.44
CA LYS A 46 -4.03 2.97 -9.82
C LYS A 46 -3.74 4.34 -10.47
N GLY A 47 -2.54 4.87 -10.22
CA GLY A 47 -2.09 6.14 -10.79
C GLY A 47 -2.49 7.40 -10.01
N LYS A 48 -3.35 7.29 -8.98
CA LYS A 48 -3.64 8.39 -8.07
C LYS A 48 -2.67 8.38 -6.91
N GLU A 49 -2.18 9.55 -6.50
CA GLU A 49 -1.14 9.71 -5.48
C GLU A 49 -1.72 10.26 -4.17
N LEU A 50 -1.14 9.82 -3.05
CA LEU A 50 -1.37 10.34 -1.71
C LEU A 50 -0.03 10.64 -1.07
N ASP A 51 0.24 11.91 -0.76
CA ASP A 51 1.35 12.33 0.08
C ASP A 51 1.04 11.98 1.54
N MET A 52 1.97 11.32 2.20
CA MET A 52 1.75 10.86 3.57
C MET A 52 2.82 11.40 4.52
N MET A 53 2.40 11.76 5.72
CA MET A 53 3.31 12.15 6.79
C MET A 53 4.29 11.01 7.11
N PRO A 54 5.60 11.34 7.32
CA PRO A 54 6.65 10.32 7.47
C PRO A 54 6.35 9.23 8.49
N ALA A 55 5.83 9.59 9.67
CA ALA A 55 5.50 8.63 10.71
C ALA A 55 4.42 7.61 10.29
N ARG A 56 3.38 8.08 9.61
CA ARG A 56 2.31 7.21 9.09
C ARG A 56 2.79 6.37 7.92
N MET A 57 3.65 6.95 7.07
CA MET A 57 4.28 6.24 5.97
C MET A 57 5.17 5.09 6.45
N ALA A 58 5.94 5.28 7.53
CA ALA A 58 6.78 4.23 8.10
C ALA A 58 5.95 3.05 8.61
N ILE A 59 4.85 3.33 9.34
CA ILE A 59 3.92 2.30 9.80
C ILE A 59 3.30 1.57 8.60
N TYR A 60 2.83 2.30 7.59
CA TYR A 60 2.23 1.69 6.40
C TYR A 60 3.22 0.82 5.64
N ALA A 61 4.44 1.32 5.47
CA ALA A 61 5.52 0.59 4.80
C ALA A 61 5.85 -0.73 5.51
N MET A 62 5.89 -0.74 6.84
CA MET A 62 6.10 -1.97 7.61
C MET A 62 5.05 -3.04 7.24
N PHE A 63 3.76 -2.67 7.17
CA PHE A 63 2.71 -3.60 6.73
C PHE A 63 2.88 -4.03 5.27
N ALA A 64 3.27 -3.12 4.38
CA ALA A 64 3.51 -3.43 2.98
C ALA A 64 4.69 -4.39 2.80
N PHE A 65 5.80 -4.16 3.51
CA PHE A 65 6.96 -5.06 3.53
C PHE A 65 6.58 -6.44 4.07
N HIS A 66 5.91 -6.47 5.22
CA HIS A 66 5.48 -7.72 5.82
C HIS A 66 4.55 -8.50 4.88
N LYS A 67 3.59 -7.84 4.25
CA LYS A 67 2.68 -8.47 3.29
C LYS A 67 3.39 -8.98 2.06
N LYS A 68 4.32 -8.20 1.51
CA LYS A 68 5.08 -8.57 0.32
C LYS A 68 6.05 -9.72 0.59
N GLY A 69 6.70 -9.74 1.74
CA GLY A 69 7.66 -10.77 2.17
C GLY A 69 7.01 -12.03 2.75
N SER A 70 5.68 -12.09 2.84
CA SER A 70 4.99 -13.28 3.37
C SER A 70 5.03 -14.43 2.36
N ASP A 71 5.29 -15.67 2.82
CA ASP A 71 5.28 -16.89 2.00
C ASP A 71 3.85 -17.41 1.71
N CYS A 72 2.86 -16.54 1.78
CA CYS A 72 1.47 -16.91 1.60
C CYS A 72 1.12 -17.12 0.13
N ASP A 73 0.79 -18.34 -0.26
CA ASP A 73 0.38 -18.70 -1.64
C ASP A 73 -1.10 -18.47 -1.94
N ARG A 74 -1.85 -17.93 -0.99
CA ARG A 74 -3.27 -17.69 -1.17
C ARG A 74 -3.53 -16.55 -2.13
N HIS A 75 -4.26 -16.84 -3.20
CA HIS A 75 -4.63 -15.83 -4.21
C HIS A 75 -5.73 -14.87 -3.73
N ASN A 76 -6.61 -15.33 -2.83
CA ASN A 76 -7.68 -14.49 -2.27
C ASN A 76 -7.35 -14.05 -0.86
N CYS A 77 -7.01 -12.77 -0.71
CA CYS A 77 -6.69 -12.15 0.58
C CYS A 77 -7.91 -11.48 1.25
N SER A 78 -9.08 -11.48 0.63
CA SER A 78 -10.25 -10.74 1.13
C SER A 78 -10.72 -11.18 2.52
N GLY A 79 -10.67 -12.47 2.83
CA GLY A 79 -11.02 -13.03 4.14
C GLY A 79 -9.84 -13.71 4.84
N CYS A 80 -8.63 -13.61 4.30
CA CYS A 80 -7.45 -14.27 4.83
C CYS A 80 -6.73 -13.41 5.87
N GLU A 81 -6.45 -13.97 7.03
CA GLU A 81 -5.73 -13.33 8.13
C GLU A 81 -4.31 -13.89 8.32
N ALA A 82 -3.85 -14.79 7.44
CA ALA A 82 -2.54 -15.45 7.59
C ALA A 82 -1.35 -14.47 7.58
N CYS A 83 -1.48 -13.35 6.85
CA CYS A 83 -0.45 -12.29 6.77
C CYS A 83 -0.80 -11.09 7.67
N ASN A 84 -1.70 -11.24 8.63
CA ASN A 84 -2.04 -10.17 9.55
C ASN A 84 -1.25 -10.33 10.84
N LEU A 85 -0.80 -9.21 11.40
CA LEU A 85 0.01 -9.14 12.61
C LEU A 85 -0.87 -8.86 13.83
N PRO A 86 -0.72 -9.60 14.93
CA PRO A 86 -1.29 -9.22 16.21
C PRO A 86 -0.58 -7.98 16.77
N MET A 87 -1.22 -7.27 17.72
CA MET A 87 -0.67 -6.04 18.29
C MET A 87 0.72 -6.26 18.91
N THR A 88 0.95 -7.38 19.59
CA THR A 88 2.24 -7.72 20.18
C THR A 88 3.36 -7.71 19.15
N GLU A 89 3.18 -8.41 18.02
CA GLU A 89 4.18 -8.45 16.95
C GLU A 89 4.38 -7.08 16.27
N ILE A 90 3.36 -6.23 16.21
CA ILE A 90 3.49 -4.87 15.69
C ILE A 90 4.37 -4.04 16.62
N LEU A 91 4.19 -4.16 17.92
CA LEU A 91 5.02 -3.46 18.91
C LEU A 91 6.46 -3.99 18.94
N ASP A 92 6.65 -5.30 18.78
CA ASP A 92 7.97 -5.91 18.66
C ASP A 92 8.73 -5.42 17.39
N LYS A 93 7.99 -5.07 16.34
CA LYS A 93 8.56 -4.48 15.10
C LYS A 93 8.80 -2.97 15.18
N ASN A 94 8.70 -2.37 16.35
CA ASN A 94 8.91 -0.93 16.51
C ASN A 94 10.29 -0.47 16.02
N SER A 95 11.34 -1.26 16.28
CA SER A 95 12.69 -0.99 15.76
C SER A 95 12.74 -0.94 14.23
N ASN A 96 12.02 -1.83 13.54
CA ASN A 96 11.95 -1.84 12.08
C ASN A 96 11.20 -0.62 11.54
N ILE A 97 10.14 -0.18 12.23
CA ILE A 97 9.39 1.03 11.87
C ILE A 97 10.29 2.27 12.02
N ALA A 98 11.04 2.34 13.12
CA ALA A 98 11.98 3.42 13.38
C ALA A 98 13.11 3.44 12.33
N GLU A 99 13.66 2.28 11.95
CA GLU A 99 14.66 2.16 10.91
C GLU A 99 14.14 2.64 9.55
N ILE A 100 12.93 2.22 9.14
CA ILE A 100 12.29 2.69 7.89
C ILE A 100 12.15 4.21 7.94
N TYR A 101 11.70 4.75 9.06
CA TYR A 101 11.54 6.18 9.23
C TYR A 101 12.87 6.92 9.04
N GLN A 102 13.91 6.51 9.77
CA GLN A 102 15.22 7.18 9.76
C GLN A 102 15.90 7.07 8.40
N LYS A 103 15.95 5.87 7.85
CA LYS A 103 16.71 5.58 6.64
C LYS A 103 16.08 6.17 5.37
N HIS A 104 14.77 6.17 5.28
CA HIS A 104 14.07 6.49 4.04
C HIS A 104 13.22 7.76 4.09
N LEU A 105 12.73 8.15 5.26
CA LEU A 105 11.70 9.17 5.37
C LEU A 105 12.18 10.46 6.03
N ALA A 106 13.15 10.38 6.92
CA ALA A 106 13.70 11.53 7.62
C ALA A 106 15.21 11.41 7.87
N PRO A 107 16.04 11.21 6.81
CA PRO A 107 17.46 10.93 6.95
C PRO A 107 18.28 12.05 7.62
N TYR A 108 17.72 13.26 7.68
CA TYR A 108 18.41 14.48 8.20
C TYR A 108 17.82 14.99 9.52
N ARG A 109 16.91 14.26 10.15
CA ARG A 109 16.40 14.63 11.48
C ARG A 109 17.16 13.87 12.54
N ASP A 110 17.85 14.63 13.41
CA ASP A 110 18.48 14.07 14.60
C ASP A 110 17.45 13.33 15.46
N HIS A 111 17.92 12.26 16.10
CA HIS A 111 17.11 11.40 16.97
C HIS A 111 16.37 12.17 18.07
N ASP A 112 16.95 13.29 18.53
CA ASP A 112 16.40 14.13 19.59
C ASP A 112 15.13 14.91 19.20
N GLY A 113 14.86 15.05 17.88
CA GLY A 113 13.64 15.70 17.40
C GLY A 113 12.41 14.77 17.29
N MET A 114 12.59 13.47 17.49
CA MET A 114 11.49 12.51 17.59
C MET A 114 10.99 12.49 19.03
N SER A 115 9.85 13.10 19.30
CA SER A 115 9.25 13.04 20.65
C SER A 115 9.12 11.59 21.11
N ASN A 116 9.37 11.32 22.38
CA ASN A 116 9.23 9.99 23.01
C ASN A 116 7.82 9.37 22.85
N SER A 117 6.83 10.16 22.45
CA SER A 117 5.47 9.73 22.10
C SER A 117 5.31 9.32 20.63
N GLY A 118 6.39 9.31 19.85
CA GLY A 118 6.38 9.00 18.42
C GLY A 118 6.61 7.52 18.11
N ILE A 119 7.22 7.30 16.97
CA ILE A 119 7.50 5.95 16.43
C ILE A 119 8.51 5.18 17.28
N GLN A 120 9.41 5.85 18.03
CA GLN A 120 10.43 5.19 18.85
C GLN A 120 9.82 4.47 20.07
N ALA A 121 8.70 4.96 20.59
CA ALA A 121 7.96 4.36 21.69
C ALA A 121 6.51 4.08 21.28
N LEU A 122 6.35 3.22 20.27
CA LEU A 122 5.03 2.86 19.77
C LEU A 122 4.27 2.08 20.82
N THR A 123 3.14 2.60 21.25
CA THR A 123 2.17 1.93 22.12
C THR A 123 0.95 1.51 21.30
N ALA A 124 0.13 0.62 21.84
CA ALA A 124 -1.11 0.20 21.19
C ALA A 124 -2.07 1.39 20.94
N GLU A 125 -2.09 2.38 21.84
CA GLU A 125 -2.89 3.58 21.70
C GLU A 125 -2.38 4.47 20.57
N ASN A 126 -1.07 4.77 20.54
CA ASN A 126 -0.44 5.56 19.49
C ASN A 126 -0.60 4.88 18.12
N PHE A 127 -0.39 3.56 18.05
CA PHE A 127 -0.60 2.80 16.83
C PHE A 127 -2.03 2.96 16.30
N ASN A 128 -3.04 2.81 17.15
CA ASN A 128 -4.43 2.96 16.73
C ASN A 128 -4.73 4.38 16.25
N SER A 129 -4.16 5.40 16.89
CA SER A 129 -4.29 6.80 16.45
C SER A 129 -3.67 7.00 15.06
N TYR A 130 -2.44 6.54 14.83
CA TYR A 130 -1.78 6.61 13.53
C TYR A 130 -2.54 5.84 12.46
N ARG A 131 -2.96 4.61 12.75
CA ARG A 131 -3.74 3.78 11.84
C ARG A 131 -5.05 4.44 11.41
N ASN A 132 -5.78 5.02 12.36
CA ASN A 132 -7.06 5.67 12.05
C ASN A 132 -6.87 6.90 11.15
N LYS A 133 -5.84 7.72 11.41
CA LYS A 133 -5.51 8.88 10.57
C LYS A 133 -5.09 8.45 9.17
N LEU A 134 -4.22 7.45 9.08
CA LEU A 134 -3.74 6.85 7.84
C LEU A 134 -4.90 6.30 7.01
N ASN A 135 -5.78 5.50 7.61
CA ASN A 135 -6.91 4.90 6.92
C ASN A 135 -7.90 5.96 6.42
N ARG A 136 -8.13 7.03 7.20
CA ARG A 136 -8.96 8.16 6.77
C ARG A 136 -8.37 8.88 5.56
N GLU A 137 -7.06 9.10 5.52
CA GLU A 137 -6.41 9.71 4.36
C GLU A 137 -6.49 8.83 3.11
N ILE A 138 -6.30 7.52 3.27
CA ILE A 138 -6.47 6.55 2.19
C ILE A 138 -7.91 6.58 1.66
N GLU A 139 -8.90 6.56 2.56
CA GLU A 139 -10.31 6.57 2.17
C GLU A 139 -10.71 7.88 1.49
N ASN A 140 -10.30 9.02 2.03
CA ASN A 140 -10.57 10.33 1.46
C ASN A 140 -9.94 10.49 0.07
N THR A 141 -8.74 9.93 -0.13
CA THR A 141 -8.00 10.09 -1.40
C THR A 141 -8.45 9.10 -2.45
N PHE A 142 -8.58 7.83 -2.10
CA PHE A 142 -8.81 6.74 -3.06
C PHE A 142 -10.25 6.21 -3.05
N GLY A 143 -11.04 6.61 -2.07
CA GLY A 143 -12.43 6.18 -1.91
C GLY A 143 -12.59 4.88 -1.10
N PRO A 144 -13.83 4.57 -0.66
CA PRO A 144 -14.10 3.46 0.26
C PRO A 144 -13.82 2.08 -0.35
N ALA A 145 -13.99 1.92 -1.66
CA ALA A 145 -13.70 0.66 -2.34
C ALA A 145 -12.19 0.32 -2.33
N ALA A 146 -11.33 1.32 -2.54
CA ALA A 146 -9.89 1.17 -2.44
C ALA A 146 -9.46 0.94 -0.99
N ALA A 147 -10.01 1.71 -0.05
CA ALA A 147 -9.69 1.58 1.38
C ALA A 147 -9.94 0.16 1.91
N LYS A 148 -11.01 -0.52 1.47
CA LYS A 148 -11.26 -1.93 1.83
C LYS A 148 -10.11 -2.88 1.47
N LEU A 149 -9.32 -2.55 0.46
CA LEU A 149 -8.22 -3.38 -0.03
C LEU A 149 -6.86 -2.95 0.52
N ILE A 150 -6.59 -1.64 0.54
CA ILE A 150 -5.25 -1.10 0.78
C ILE A 150 -5.07 -0.46 2.16
N ALA A 151 -6.13 -0.16 2.90
CA ALA A 151 -6.01 0.34 4.27
C ALA A 151 -5.56 -0.77 5.24
N VAL A 152 -4.98 -0.37 6.36
CA VAL A 152 -4.60 -1.29 7.44
C VAL A 152 -5.86 -1.66 8.23
N SER A 153 -6.50 -2.73 7.81
CA SER A 153 -7.73 -3.25 8.42
C SER A 153 -7.44 -4.15 9.62
N SER A 154 -8.37 -4.19 10.57
CA SER A 154 -8.34 -5.15 11.69
C SER A 154 -9.19 -6.38 11.37
N SER A 155 -8.78 -7.56 11.86
CA SER A 155 -9.66 -8.71 11.92
C SER A 155 -10.73 -8.47 12.99
N GLY A 156 -11.96 -8.89 12.71
CA GLY A 156 -13.05 -8.78 13.68
C GLY A 156 -13.00 -9.83 14.82
N ARG A 157 -11.99 -10.72 14.84
CA ARG A 157 -11.85 -11.84 15.77
C ARG A 157 -10.76 -11.59 16.79
N ARG A 158 -10.88 -12.17 17.96
CA ARG A 158 -9.82 -12.15 18.99
C ARG A 158 -8.86 -13.34 18.81
N PRO A 159 -7.54 -13.15 18.91
CA PRO A 159 -6.85 -11.86 19.05
C PRO A 159 -6.99 -11.01 17.79
N VAL A 160 -7.18 -9.69 17.96
CA VAL A 160 -7.30 -8.75 16.84
C VAL A 160 -5.97 -8.68 16.11
N LYS A 161 -6.00 -8.93 14.80
CA LYS A 161 -4.84 -8.85 13.91
C LYS A 161 -5.05 -7.73 12.89
N TYR A 162 -3.95 -7.14 12.41
CA TYR A 162 -3.95 -6.01 11.52
C TYR A 162 -3.18 -6.31 10.23
N GLY A 163 -3.66 -5.85 9.10
CA GLY A 163 -2.97 -6.09 7.83
C GLY A 163 -3.64 -5.43 6.62
N ILE A 164 -2.95 -5.48 5.50
CA ILE A 164 -3.43 -5.03 4.20
C ILE A 164 -4.08 -6.23 3.49
N LYS A 165 -5.31 -6.05 2.98
CA LYS A 165 -6.07 -7.14 2.31
C LYS A 165 -5.66 -7.35 0.85
N LEU A 166 -4.92 -6.42 0.27
CA LEU A 166 -4.44 -6.56 -1.10
C LEU A 166 -3.47 -7.74 -1.23
N ASN A 167 -3.55 -8.46 -2.34
CA ASN A 167 -2.62 -9.55 -2.63
C ASN A 167 -1.17 -9.02 -2.76
N ARG A 168 -0.18 -9.77 -2.23
CA ARG A 168 1.23 -9.40 -2.21
C ARG A 168 1.81 -9.10 -3.59
N ASN A 169 1.34 -9.81 -4.64
CA ASN A 169 1.82 -9.65 -6.01
C ASN A 169 1.39 -8.32 -6.64
N ARG A 170 0.39 -7.65 -6.05
CA ARG A 170 -0.12 -6.34 -6.48
C ARG A 170 0.50 -5.18 -5.72
N ILE A 171 1.47 -5.43 -4.84
CA ILE A 171 2.19 -4.43 -4.05
C ILE A 171 3.60 -4.27 -4.60
N SER A 172 3.98 -3.04 -4.90
CA SER A 172 5.36 -2.64 -5.22
C SER A 172 5.87 -1.65 -4.18
N ILE A 173 7.14 -1.78 -3.80
CA ILE A 173 7.79 -0.88 -2.84
C ILE A 173 9.01 -0.29 -3.54
N ILE A 174 9.13 1.03 -3.50
CA ILE A 174 10.26 1.81 -4.04
C ILE A 174 11.02 2.38 -2.84
N ILE A 175 12.32 2.02 -2.76
CA ILE A 175 13.24 2.42 -1.70
C ILE A 175 14.25 3.42 -2.24
#